data_39c1c50ca327deddebdc70c75a364939
#
_entry.id   39c1c50ca327deddebdc70c75a364939
#
_cell.length_a   1.000
_cell.length_b   1.000
_cell.length_c   1.000
_cell.angle_alpha   90.00
_cell.angle_beta   90.00
_cell.angle_gamma   90.00
#
_symmetry.space_group_name_H-M   'P 1'
#
loop_
_entity.id
_entity.type
_entity.pdbx_description
1 polymer ?
#
loop_
_entity_poly.entity_id
_entity_poly.type
_entity_poly.pdbx_seq_one_letter_code
_entity_poly.pdbx_strand_id
1 'polypeptide(L)'
;EKKVSGMLLLKGVVAGLVAIALVMGGVCCALPRQGDVADQTRLNDYDYSGTKSESVDFTTTNMSDDGILTFGTSELYISSPLVNQCPQKVFGESVSGVDMTYVGEAFDQSLWQAIAAGAYAPASKNRKAVLMLSPQWFFKGNGQQSKFSSKFSYQLYKGFLENDSIGDDTKAYVRQRLETLGVDGTQIAAANDDTFVDAINDAAYQFSNDLRIRSKIDALVKGSPKNSLVRSAGEPTGEPDWDALLSDAQAQGEQSCTNNDYGIHDAYWDKNSQYKSEQNQDFVHADDEWADFQCLLK
;
A
#
# COMPACT_ATOMS: atom_id res chain seq x y z
N GLU A 1 -31.15 23.55 44.16
CA GLU A 1 -30.09 22.94 43.29
C GLU A 1 -28.89 22.55 44.14
N LYS A 2 -28.62 21.24 44.25
CA LYS A 2 -27.42 20.76 44.99
C LYS A 2 -26.19 21.09 44.14
N LYS A 3 -25.35 22.03 44.60
CA LYS A 3 -24.01 22.23 44.04
C LYS A 3 -23.24 20.92 44.14
N VAL A 4 -22.98 20.30 42.99
CA VAL A 4 -22.08 19.17 42.91
C VAL A 4 -20.70 19.63 43.41
N SER A 5 -20.19 18.99 44.44
CA SER A 5 -18.86 19.33 44.97
C SER A 5 -17.82 19.11 43.86
N GLY A 6 -16.91 20.06 43.63
CA GLY A 6 -15.85 19.95 42.63
C GLY A 6 -15.01 18.67 42.79
N MET A 7 -14.88 18.17 44.01
CA MET A 7 -14.24 16.90 44.32
C MET A 7 -15.01 15.68 43.78
N LEU A 8 -16.36 15.74 43.77
CA LEU A 8 -17.18 14.66 43.20
C LEU A 8 -17.07 14.61 41.67
N LEU A 9 -17.03 15.78 41.04
CA LEU A 9 -16.82 15.92 39.61
C LEU A 9 -15.44 15.40 39.22
N LEU A 10 -14.39 15.76 39.94
CA LEU A 10 -13.02 15.29 39.74
C LEU A 10 -12.92 13.77 39.87
N LYS A 11 -13.54 13.18 40.91
CA LYS A 11 -13.58 11.72 41.09
C LYS A 11 -14.32 11.03 39.91
N GLY A 12 -15.40 11.62 39.45
CA GLY A 12 -16.13 11.10 38.26
C GLY A 12 -15.30 11.10 36.98
N VAL A 13 -14.58 12.21 36.76
CA VAL A 13 -13.68 12.33 35.62
C VAL A 13 -12.54 11.31 35.70
N VAL A 14 -11.88 11.19 36.84
CA VAL A 14 -10.80 10.21 37.04
C VAL A 14 -11.30 8.77 36.87
N ALA A 15 -12.45 8.45 37.45
CA ALA A 15 -13.05 7.10 37.30
C ALA A 15 -13.41 6.80 35.82
N GLY A 16 -13.93 7.78 35.09
CA GLY A 16 -14.20 7.68 33.66
C GLY A 16 -12.92 7.44 32.83
N LEU A 17 -11.86 8.18 33.10
CA LEU A 17 -10.58 8.00 32.42
C LEU A 17 -9.96 6.64 32.73
N VAL A 18 -10.03 6.17 33.98
CA VAL A 18 -9.56 4.82 34.34
C VAL A 18 -10.37 3.74 33.64
N ALA A 19 -11.69 3.88 33.57
CA ALA A 19 -12.54 2.93 32.88
C ALA A 19 -12.22 2.87 31.38
N ILE A 20 -12.04 4.02 30.74
CA ILE A 20 -11.61 4.11 29.33
C ILE A 20 -10.25 3.42 29.15
N ALA A 21 -9.27 3.72 30.00
CA ALA A 21 -7.94 3.12 29.93
C ALA A 21 -7.99 1.59 30.10
N LEU A 22 -8.83 1.07 30.98
CA LEU A 22 -9.00 -0.38 31.15
C LEU A 22 -9.66 -1.05 29.94
N VAL A 23 -10.70 -0.44 29.37
CA VAL A 23 -11.34 -0.93 28.16
C VAL A 23 -10.37 -0.91 26.97
N MET A 24 -9.68 0.19 26.78
CA MET A 24 -8.69 0.33 25.69
C MET A 24 -7.53 -0.66 25.86
N GLY A 25 -7.03 -0.83 27.08
CA GLY A 25 -6.01 -1.83 27.40
C GLY A 25 -6.51 -3.26 27.11
N GLY A 26 -7.74 -3.57 27.47
CA GLY A 26 -8.37 -4.85 27.14
C GLY A 26 -8.47 -5.11 25.63
N VAL A 27 -8.90 -4.11 24.86
CA VAL A 27 -8.95 -4.19 23.38
C VAL A 27 -7.55 -4.37 22.80
N CYS A 28 -6.57 -3.58 23.27
CA CYS A 28 -5.18 -3.71 22.85
C CYS A 28 -4.61 -5.12 23.10
N CYS A 29 -4.96 -5.74 24.23
CA CYS A 29 -4.49 -7.09 24.55
C CYS A 29 -5.23 -8.20 23.77
N ALA A 30 -6.45 -7.93 23.29
CA ALA A 30 -7.25 -8.90 22.56
C ALA A 30 -6.92 -8.99 21.07
N LEU A 31 -6.33 -7.94 20.51
CA LEU A 31 -5.94 -7.90 19.10
C LEU A 31 -4.48 -8.34 18.91
N PRO A 32 -4.14 -9.06 17.81
CA PRO A 32 -2.76 -9.39 17.47
C PRO A 32 -1.96 -8.11 17.24
N ARG A 33 -0.67 -8.11 17.48
CA ARG A 33 0.22 -7.04 17.00
C ARG A 33 0.39 -7.15 15.50
N GLN A 34 0.72 -6.04 14.85
CA GLN A 34 0.81 -6.01 13.38
C GLN A 34 1.83 -7.03 12.84
N GLY A 35 2.95 -7.25 13.52
CA GLY A 35 3.99 -8.21 13.14
C GLY A 35 3.85 -9.62 13.73
N ASP A 36 2.85 -9.90 14.60
CA ASP A 36 2.74 -11.20 15.30
C ASP A 36 2.01 -12.29 14.49
N VAL A 37 1.82 -12.11 13.20
CA VAL A 37 1.06 -13.02 12.32
C VAL A 37 1.93 -13.80 11.34
N ALA A 38 3.23 -13.82 11.57
CA ALA A 38 4.23 -14.47 10.72
C ALA A 38 3.92 -15.93 10.40
N ASP A 39 3.46 -16.70 11.39
CA ASP A 39 3.19 -18.13 11.24
C ASP A 39 1.89 -18.45 10.47
N GLN A 40 1.13 -17.44 10.09
CA GLN A 40 -0.12 -17.61 9.35
C GLN A 40 0.10 -17.84 7.85
N THR A 41 1.21 -18.47 7.49
CA THR A 41 1.44 -19.06 6.17
C THR A 41 1.66 -18.05 5.04
N ARG A 42 2.46 -17.00 5.28
CA ARG A 42 2.84 -16.03 4.22
C ARG A 42 1.64 -15.40 3.50
N LEU A 43 0.50 -15.35 4.18
CA LEU A 43 -0.71 -14.70 3.65
C LEU A 43 -0.46 -13.26 3.25
N ASN A 44 0.33 -12.57 4.05
CA ASN A 44 0.72 -11.19 3.84
C ASN A 44 1.60 -10.97 2.61
N ASP A 45 2.31 -11.99 2.10
CA ASP A 45 3.16 -11.82 0.92
C ASP A 45 2.33 -11.67 -0.35
N TYR A 46 1.25 -12.43 -0.46
CA TYR A 46 0.46 -12.57 -1.67
C TYR A 46 -0.94 -11.98 -1.61
N ASP A 47 -1.41 -11.57 -0.43
CA ASP A 47 -2.75 -11.02 -0.30
C ASP A 47 -2.86 -9.63 -0.92
N TYR A 48 -3.94 -9.41 -1.68
CA TYR A 48 -4.33 -8.09 -2.16
C TYR A 48 -5.28 -7.47 -1.16
N SER A 49 -4.74 -6.68 -0.24
CA SER A 49 -5.55 -6.03 0.77
C SER A 49 -5.02 -4.64 1.11
N GLY A 50 -5.94 -3.73 1.43
CA GLY A 50 -5.59 -2.41 1.93
C GLY A 50 -4.82 -2.44 3.26
N THR A 51 -4.76 -3.58 3.94
CA THR A 51 -3.95 -3.75 5.16
C THR A 51 -2.46 -3.63 4.83
N LYS A 52 -2.03 -4.16 3.69
CA LYS A 52 -0.64 -4.04 3.21
C LYS A 52 -0.29 -2.60 2.83
N SER A 53 -1.25 -1.84 2.37
CA SER A 53 -1.09 -0.41 2.07
C SER A 53 -1.12 0.48 3.33
N GLU A 54 -1.18 -0.10 4.53
CA GLU A 54 -1.28 0.64 5.78
C GLU A 54 -0.29 0.18 6.86
N SER A 55 0.31 -1.02 6.73
CA SER A 55 1.13 -1.62 7.79
C SER A 55 2.43 -2.21 7.25
N VAL A 56 3.53 -1.55 7.57
CA VAL A 56 4.88 -2.05 7.29
C VAL A 56 5.12 -3.37 8.01
N ASP A 57 4.88 -3.42 9.31
CA ASP A 57 5.16 -4.60 10.15
C ASP A 57 4.41 -5.85 9.67
N PHE A 58 3.11 -5.72 9.38
CA PHE A 58 2.32 -6.83 8.85
C PHE A 58 2.86 -7.32 7.50
N THR A 59 3.20 -6.39 6.62
CA THR A 59 3.60 -6.70 5.25
C THR A 59 4.97 -7.37 5.20
N THR A 60 5.91 -6.92 6.04
CA THR A 60 7.30 -7.39 6.00
C THR A 60 7.62 -8.51 6.98
N THR A 61 6.65 -8.96 7.77
CA THR A 61 6.90 -9.93 8.85
C THR A 61 7.47 -11.28 8.38
N ASN A 62 7.17 -11.69 7.15
CA ASN A 62 7.70 -12.92 6.54
C ASN A 62 8.77 -12.66 5.46
N MET A 63 9.10 -11.40 5.20
CA MET A 63 10.08 -11.05 4.18
C MET A 63 11.47 -11.48 4.64
N SER A 64 12.17 -12.22 3.78
CA SER A 64 13.55 -12.62 4.04
C SER A 64 14.52 -11.44 3.93
N ASP A 65 15.77 -11.65 4.34
CA ASP A 65 16.83 -10.64 4.21
C ASP A 65 17.09 -10.25 2.75
N ASP A 66 16.84 -11.15 1.82
CA ASP A 66 16.94 -10.94 0.37
C ASP A 66 15.60 -10.60 -0.28
N GLY A 67 14.52 -10.50 0.49
CA GLY A 67 13.17 -10.21 0.04
C GLY A 67 13.08 -8.86 -0.68
N ILE A 68 12.29 -8.82 -1.75
CA ILE A 68 12.12 -7.64 -2.61
C ILE A 68 10.69 -7.10 -2.44
N LEU A 69 10.60 -5.84 -2.03
CA LEU A 69 9.33 -5.12 -2.02
C LEU A 69 8.91 -4.80 -3.46
N THR A 70 7.68 -5.16 -3.80
CA THR A 70 7.12 -4.91 -5.13
C THR A 70 5.88 -4.02 -4.98
N PHE A 71 6.04 -2.76 -5.38
CA PHE A 71 4.96 -1.77 -5.33
C PHE A 71 4.18 -1.78 -6.64
N GLY A 72 2.87 -1.81 -6.53
CA GLY A 72 1.97 -1.82 -7.67
C GLY A 72 0.61 -1.21 -7.33
N THR A 73 -0.37 -1.41 -8.20
CA THR A 73 -1.74 -0.94 -7.98
C THR A 73 -2.78 -2.04 -8.23
N SER A 74 -3.80 -1.74 -9.03
CA SER A 74 -4.87 -2.71 -9.34
C SER A 74 -4.41 -3.92 -10.15
N GLU A 75 -3.26 -3.89 -10.80
CA GLU A 75 -2.64 -5.05 -11.45
C GLU A 75 -2.27 -6.15 -10.45
N LEU A 76 -2.10 -5.82 -9.19
CA LEU A 76 -1.89 -6.80 -8.12
C LEU A 76 -3.18 -7.54 -7.73
N TYR A 77 -4.34 -7.10 -8.22
CA TYR A 77 -5.61 -7.76 -7.94
C TYR A 77 -5.72 -9.09 -8.68
N ILE A 78 -5.91 -10.15 -7.92
CA ILE A 78 -6.04 -11.50 -8.46
C ILE A 78 -7.51 -11.80 -8.72
N SER A 79 -7.87 -11.98 -9.99
CA SER A 79 -9.19 -12.50 -10.38
C SER A 79 -9.09 -13.94 -10.84
N SER A 80 -10.13 -14.73 -10.56
CA SER A 80 -10.14 -16.16 -10.88
C SER A 80 -9.74 -16.50 -12.33
N PRO A 81 -10.23 -15.79 -13.38
CA PRO A 81 -9.84 -16.11 -14.74
C PRO A 81 -8.38 -15.77 -15.09
N LEU A 82 -7.77 -14.85 -14.34
CA LEU A 82 -6.44 -14.31 -14.62
C LEU A 82 -5.38 -14.75 -13.61
N VAL A 83 -5.70 -15.68 -12.72
CA VAL A 83 -4.81 -16.10 -11.63
C VAL A 83 -3.44 -16.58 -12.14
N ASN A 84 -3.37 -17.23 -13.29
CA ASN A 84 -2.11 -17.71 -13.87
C ASN A 84 -1.27 -16.61 -14.52
N GLN A 85 -1.82 -15.41 -14.67
CA GLN A 85 -1.16 -14.26 -15.29
C GLN A 85 -0.84 -13.16 -14.27
N CYS A 86 -1.26 -13.31 -13.03
CA CYS A 86 -0.97 -12.32 -12.00
C CYS A 86 0.50 -12.39 -11.56
N PRO A 87 1.11 -11.26 -11.19
CA PRO A 87 2.51 -11.22 -10.79
C PRO A 87 2.86 -12.21 -9.68
N GLN A 88 1.98 -12.36 -8.69
CA GLN A 88 2.18 -13.27 -7.57
C GLN A 88 2.25 -14.75 -7.99
N LYS A 89 1.63 -15.10 -9.11
CA LYS A 89 1.68 -16.47 -9.64
C LYS A 89 2.90 -16.66 -10.54
N VAL A 90 3.17 -15.68 -11.40
CA VAL A 90 4.27 -15.74 -12.38
C VAL A 90 5.62 -15.63 -11.68
N PHE A 91 5.72 -14.73 -10.72
CA PHE A 91 6.94 -14.43 -9.97
C PHE A 91 6.91 -14.92 -8.51
N GLY A 92 6.00 -15.83 -8.19
CA GLY A 92 5.97 -16.42 -6.85
C GLY A 92 7.30 -17.13 -6.52
N GLU A 93 7.67 -17.13 -5.25
CA GLU A 93 8.95 -17.67 -4.78
C GLU A 93 9.21 -19.11 -5.27
N SER A 94 8.20 -19.95 -5.25
CA SER A 94 8.30 -21.35 -5.73
C SER A 94 8.54 -21.46 -7.24
N VAL A 95 8.29 -20.41 -8.01
CA VAL A 95 8.52 -20.35 -9.44
C VAL A 95 9.83 -19.66 -9.77
N SER A 96 10.04 -18.45 -9.22
CA SER A 96 11.17 -17.59 -9.52
C SER A 96 12.38 -17.78 -8.60
N GLY A 97 12.20 -18.40 -7.46
CA GLY A 97 13.22 -18.44 -6.40
C GLY A 97 13.47 -17.08 -5.74
N VAL A 98 12.66 -16.07 -6.03
CA VAL A 98 12.78 -14.72 -5.49
C VAL A 98 11.67 -14.48 -4.48
N ASP A 99 12.03 -14.09 -3.28
CA ASP A 99 11.07 -13.68 -2.25
C ASP A 99 10.56 -12.27 -2.56
N MET A 100 9.36 -12.18 -3.15
CA MET A 100 8.71 -10.92 -3.49
C MET A 100 7.52 -10.67 -2.58
N THR A 101 7.51 -9.50 -1.93
CA THR A 101 6.38 -9.04 -1.12
C THR A 101 5.65 -7.92 -1.87
N TYR A 102 4.40 -8.18 -2.24
CA TYR A 102 3.60 -7.27 -3.06
C TYR A 102 2.84 -6.27 -2.20
N VAL A 103 2.94 -4.98 -2.54
CA VAL A 103 2.35 -3.86 -1.79
C VAL A 103 1.62 -2.94 -2.75
N GLY A 104 0.36 -2.69 -2.49
CA GLY A 104 -0.45 -1.75 -3.26
C GLY A 104 -1.86 -2.23 -3.50
N GLU A 105 -2.72 -1.28 -3.80
CA GLU A 105 -4.11 -1.50 -4.19
C GLU A 105 -4.54 -0.49 -5.26
N ALA A 106 -5.75 -0.63 -5.77
CA ALA A 106 -6.25 0.25 -6.83
C ALA A 106 -6.04 1.73 -6.48
N PHE A 107 -5.50 2.48 -7.43
CA PHE A 107 -5.19 3.91 -7.33
C PHE A 107 -3.94 4.29 -6.53
N ASP A 108 -3.10 3.35 -6.16
CA ASP A 108 -1.80 3.62 -5.54
C ASP A 108 -0.78 4.03 -6.60
N GLN A 109 -0.82 5.31 -7.00
CA GLN A 109 0.05 5.89 -8.04
C GLN A 109 1.37 6.41 -7.47
N SER A 110 2.13 7.15 -8.27
CA SER A 110 3.52 7.54 -7.99
C SER A 110 3.71 8.22 -6.63
N LEU A 111 2.85 9.15 -6.23
CA LEU A 111 2.97 9.80 -4.92
C LEU A 111 2.74 8.81 -3.78
N TRP A 112 1.71 7.96 -3.92
CA TRP A 112 1.46 6.93 -2.91
C TRP A 112 2.66 5.97 -2.83
N GLN A 113 3.19 5.53 -3.98
CA GLN A 113 4.36 4.64 -4.03
C GLN A 113 5.59 5.32 -3.42
N ALA A 114 5.79 6.64 -3.60
CA ALA A 114 6.88 7.37 -2.96
C ALA A 114 6.77 7.36 -1.43
N ILE A 115 5.58 7.63 -0.91
CA ILE A 115 5.32 7.58 0.55
C ILE A 115 5.52 6.16 1.08
N ALA A 116 4.95 5.16 0.39
CA ALA A 116 5.04 3.77 0.79
C ALA A 116 6.50 3.28 0.73
N ALA A 117 7.21 3.51 -0.37
CA ALA A 117 8.62 3.12 -0.50
C ALA A 117 9.48 3.73 0.60
N GLY A 118 9.27 5.01 0.91
CA GLY A 118 9.96 5.69 2.01
C GLY A 118 9.66 5.09 3.39
N ALA A 119 8.41 4.70 3.64
CA ALA A 119 8.02 4.07 4.90
C ALA A 119 8.53 2.61 5.01
N TYR A 120 8.55 1.86 3.91
CA TYR A 120 8.97 0.46 3.88
C TYR A 120 10.49 0.28 3.80
N ALA A 121 11.23 1.25 3.25
CA ALA A 121 12.67 1.12 3.03
C ALA A 121 13.49 0.71 4.27
N PRO A 122 13.19 1.21 5.49
CA PRO A 122 13.92 0.78 6.69
C PRO A 122 13.75 -0.71 7.02
N ALA A 123 12.64 -1.34 6.63
CA ALA A 123 12.38 -2.75 6.85
C ALA A 123 13.03 -3.66 5.79
N SER A 124 13.44 -3.13 4.64
CA SER A 124 14.09 -3.88 3.56
C SER A 124 15.61 -3.92 3.75
N LYS A 125 16.16 -5.09 4.05
CA LYS A 125 17.60 -5.25 4.29
C LYS A 125 18.42 -5.14 3.00
N ASN A 126 17.92 -5.68 1.89
CA ASN A 126 18.63 -5.63 0.60
C ASN A 126 18.45 -4.29 -0.13
N ARG A 127 17.52 -3.45 0.32
CA ARG A 127 17.21 -2.14 -0.28
C ARG A 127 16.89 -2.20 -1.78
N LYS A 128 16.34 -3.29 -2.25
CA LYS A 128 15.85 -3.45 -3.62
C LYS A 128 14.34 -3.39 -3.63
N ALA A 129 13.79 -2.72 -4.64
CA ALA A 129 12.36 -2.68 -4.86
C ALA A 129 12.06 -2.80 -6.36
N VAL A 130 10.90 -3.34 -6.67
CA VAL A 130 10.29 -3.31 -8.00
C VAL A 130 9.14 -2.32 -7.96
N LEU A 131 9.10 -1.40 -8.92
CA LEU A 131 8.03 -0.43 -9.09
C LEU A 131 7.24 -0.80 -10.35
N MET A 132 5.98 -1.15 -10.19
CA MET A 132 5.06 -1.39 -11.31
C MET A 132 4.35 -0.07 -11.62
N LEU A 133 4.71 0.53 -12.74
CA LEU A 133 4.17 1.79 -13.20
C LEU A 133 3.21 1.55 -14.37
N SER A 134 2.04 2.14 -14.30
CA SER A 134 1.08 2.08 -15.39
C SER A 134 1.17 3.34 -16.24
N PRO A 135 1.46 3.23 -17.54
CA PRO A 135 1.57 4.39 -18.44
C PRO A 135 0.33 5.27 -18.44
N GLN A 136 -0.85 4.70 -18.22
CA GLN A 136 -2.12 5.44 -18.18
C GLN A 136 -2.18 6.52 -17.09
N TRP A 137 -1.38 6.43 -16.03
CA TRP A 137 -1.37 7.46 -14.98
C TRP A 137 -0.81 8.79 -15.49
N PHE A 138 0.06 8.72 -16.49
CA PHE A 138 0.76 9.87 -17.05
C PHE A 138 -0.02 10.58 -18.16
N PHE A 139 -1.23 10.11 -18.50
CA PHE A 139 -2.12 10.79 -19.41
C PHE A 139 -2.90 11.91 -18.70
N LYS A 140 -2.99 13.05 -19.34
CA LYS A 140 -3.76 14.18 -18.83
C LYS A 140 -5.23 13.78 -18.60
N GLY A 141 -5.71 14.05 -17.40
CA GLY A 141 -7.08 13.72 -17.00
C GLY A 141 -7.24 12.35 -16.31
N ASN A 142 -6.22 11.51 -16.31
CA ASN A 142 -6.20 10.26 -15.55
C ASN A 142 -5.58 10.41 -14.15
N GLY A 143 -5.24 11.62 -13.77
CA GLY A 143 -4.69 11.95 -12.45
C GLY A 143 -5.63 11.55 -11.31
N GLN A 144 -5.04 11.17 -10.21
CA GLN A 144 -5.70 10.53 -9.06
C GLN A 144 -6.18 11.50 -8.00
N GLN A 145 -6.22 12.77 -8.29
CA GLN A 145 -6.52 13.82 -7.31
C GLN A 145 -7.79 13.52 -6.50
N SER A 146 -8.86 13.03 -7.16
CA SER A 146 -10.12 12.71 -6.48
C SER A 146 -10.10 11.41 -5.66
N LYS A 147 -9.10 10.57 -5.82
CA LYS A 147 -9.01 9.25 -5.18
C LYS A 147 -7.93 9.17 -4.10
N PHE A 148 -6.90 10.00 -4.20
CA PHE A 148 -5.73 9.92 -3.32
C PHE A 148 -6.10 10.06 -1.84
N SER A 149 -6.96 11.01 -1.47
CA SER A 149 -7.37 11.20 -0.07
C SER A 149 -8.00 9.96 0.56
N SER A 150 -8.66 9.12 -0.25
CA SER A 150 -9.23 7.84 0.21
C SER A 150 -8.19 6.73 0.34
N LYS A 151 -7.00 6.92 -0.23
CA LYS A 151 -5.86 5.99 -0.19
C LYS A 151 -4.76 6.42 0.76
N PHE A 152 -4.88 7.64 1.28
CA PHE A 152 -3.92 8.17 2.24
C PHE A 152 -3.85 7.29 3.50
N SER A 153 -2.64 6.86 3.84
CA SER A 153 -2.34 6.15 5.08
C SER A 153 -1.52 7.03 6.01
N TYR A 154 -2.11 7.41 7.13
CA TYR A 154 -1.42 8.19 8.16
C TYR A 154 -0.14 7.49 8.64
N GLN A 155 -0.22 6.17 8.85
CA GLN A 155 0.91 5.38 9.33
C GLN A 155 2.07 5.32 8.34
N LEU A 156 1.78 5.14 7.04
CA LEU A 156 2.82 5.18 6.02
C LEU A 156 3.42 6.59 5.89
N TYR A 157 2.58 7.63 5.93
CA TYR A 157 3.10 9.00 5.88
C TYR A 157 3.99 9.33 7.07
N LYS A 158 3.61 8.91 8.30
CA LYS A 158 4.47 9.09 9.47
C LYS A 158 5.79 8.32 9.31
N GLY A 159 5.76 7.05 8.90
CA GLY A 159 6.97 6.26 8.62
C GLY A 159 7.85 6.87 7.53
N PHE A 160 7.27 7.48 6.50
CA PHE A 160 8.00 8.23 5.48
C PHE A 160 8.71 9.46 6.09
N LEU A 161 8.03 10.22 6.96
CA LEU A 161 8.62 11.40 7.62
C LEU A 161 9.74 11.02 8.60
N GLU A 162 9.61 9.90 9.27
CA GLU A 162 10.59 9.38 10.24
C GLU A 162 11.81 8.73 9.58
N ASN A 163 11.78 8.51 8.27
CA ASN A 163 12.94 7.98 7.55
C ASN A 163 14.00 9.07 7.33
N ASP A 164 15.10 8.97 8.04
CA ASP A 164 16.23 9.92 7.96
C ASP A 164 16.98 9.88 6.63
N SER A 165 16.76 8.83 5.81
CA SER A 165 17.37 8.74 4.48
C SER A 165 16.67 9.62 3.45
N ILE A 166 15.49 10.16 3.76
CA ILE A 166 14.71 11.02 2.88
C ILE A 166 15.02 12.48 3.18
N GLY A 167 15.47 13.22 2.16
CA GLY A 167 15.81 14.64 2.29
C GLY A 167 14.60 15.53 2.58
N ASP A 168 14.84 16.64 3.27
CA ASP A 168 13.81 17.60 3.67
C ASP A 168 13.02 18.16 2.48
N ASP A 169 13.68 18.39 1.34
CA ASP A 169 13.02 18.87 0.12
C ASP A 169 11.97 17.88 -0.39
N THR A 170 12.26 16.58 -0.30
CA THR A 170 11.31 15.52 -0.69
C THR A 170 10.14 15.46 0.29
N LYS A 171 10.41 15.55 1.58
CA LYS A 171 9.37 15.60 2.63
C LYS A 171 8.46 16.83 2.46
N ALA A 172 9.06 17.99 2.18
CA ALA A 172 8.31 19.23 1.92
C ALA A 172 7.44 19.14 0.67
N TYR A 173 7.97 18.56 -0.43
CA TYR A 173 7.20 18.31 -1.64
C TYR A 173 5.98 17.43 -1.36
N VAL A 174 6.19 16.29 -0.69
CA VAL A 174 5.09 15.37 -0.36
C VAL A 174 4.03 16.08 0.49
N ARG A 175 4.43 16.82 1.52
CA ARG A 175 3.50 17.61 2.34
C ARG A 175 2.62 18.53 1.50
N GLN A 176 3.24 19.33 0.61
CA GLN A 176 2.51 20.25 -0.27
C GLN A 176 1.56 19.50 -1.21
N ARG A 177 1.97 18.35 -1.72
CA ARG A 177 1.11 17.53 -2.59
C ARG A 177 -0.10 16.98 -1.84
N LEU A 178 0.08 16.49 -0.60
CA LEU A 178 -1.00 16.01 0.24
C LEU A 178 -2.08 17.08 0.47
N GLU A 179 -1.66 18.31 0.76
CA GLU A 179 -2.55 19.48 0.89
C GLU A 179 -3.33 19.72 -0.40
N THR A 180 -2.65 19.71 -1.56
CA THR A 180 -3.25 19.91 -2.87
C THR A 180 -4.26 18.81 -3.22
N LEU A 181 -4.01 17.56 -2.79
CA LEU A 181 -4.84 16.40 -3.04
C LEU A 181 -6.00 16.25 -2.04
N GLY A 182 -6.15 17.21 -1.13
CA GLY A 182 -7.28 17.29 -0.21
C GLY A 182 -7.21 16.29 0.95
N VAL A 183 -6.00 15.90 1.35
CA VAL A 183 -5.80 15.20 2.62
C VAL A 183 -6.09 16.16 3.77
N ASP A 184 -6.70 15.65 4.84
CA ASP A 184 -7.07 16.46 6.00
C ASP A 184 -5.84 17.18 6.59
N GLY A 185 -5.88 18.51 6.58
CA GLY A 185 -4.79 19.36 7.08
C GLY A 185 -4.45 19.10 8.54
N THR A 186 -5.40 18.65 9.35
CA THR A 186 -5.13 18.30 10.77
C THR A 186 -4.29 17.03 10.88
N GLN A 187 -4.47 16.07 9.99
CA GLN A 187 -3.63 14.87 9.92
C GLN A 187 -2.22 15.22 9.41
N ILE A 188 -2.13 16.09 8.40
CA ILE A 188 -0.82 16.54 7.88
C ILE A 188 -0.04 17.27 8.97
N ALA A 189 -0.67 18.24 9.67
CA ALA A 189 -0.04 19.00 10.75
C ALA A 189 0.39 18.07 11.92
N ALA A 190 -0.48 17.15 12.31
CA ALA A 190 -0.18 16.18 13.36
C ALA A 190 1.03 15.30 13.00
N ALA A 191 1.06 14.76 11.79
CA ALA A 191 2.17 13.89 11.34
C ALA A 191 3.53 14.63 11.30
N ASN A 192 3.51 15.94 11.07
CA ASN A 192 4.71 16.80 11.04
C ASN A 192 5.08 17.41 12.40
N ASP A 193 4.28 17.17 13.46
CA ASP A 193 4.52 17.72 14.81
C ASP A 193 4.68 19.26 14.82
N ASP A 194 3.87 19.98 14.00
CA ASP A 194 4.00 21.42 13.78
C ASP A 194 3.88 22.25 15.09
N THR A 195 3.03 21.77 16.00
CA THR A 195 2.80 22.39 17.32
C THR A 195 2.68 21.33 18.43
N PHE A 196 2.69 21.78 19.68
CA PHE A 196 2.44 20.86 20.81
C PHE A 196 1.06 20.17 20.74
N VAL A 197 0.05 20.85 20.19
CA VAL A 197 -1.28 20.26 20.01
C VAL A 197 -1.24 19.20 18.92
N ASP A 198 -0.45 19.44 17.87
CA ASP A 198 -0.29 18.47 16.78
C ASP A 198 0.43 17.20 17.24
N ALA A 199 1.42 17.31 18.12
CA ALA A 199 2.05 16.15 18.74
C ALA A 199 1.08 15.30 19.60
N ILE A 200 0.10 15.94 20.28
CA ILE A 200 -0.98 15.21 20.96
C ILE A 200 -1.90 14.52 19.94
N ASN A 201 -2.24 15.23 18.87
CA ASN A 201 -3.06 14.68 17.80
C ASN A 201 -2.34 13.52 17.09
N ASP A 202 -1.03 13.62 16.86
CA ASP A 202 -0.21 12.55 16.31
C ASP A 202 -0.34 11.27 17.14
N ALA A 203 -0.13 11.36 18.45
CA ALA A 203 -0.28 10.21 19.34
C ALA A 203 -1.69 9.59 19.27
N ALA A 204 -2.74 10.42 19.14
CA ALA A 204 -4.11 9.94 19.00
C ALA A 204 -4.36 9.29 17.64
N TYR A 205 -3.82 9.86 16.56
CA TYR A 205 -3.93 9.27 15.21
C TYR A 205 -3.15 7.96 15.10
N GLN A 206 -1.92 7.90 15.60
CA GLN A 206 -1.13 6.67 15.61
C GLN A 206 -1.86 5.57 16.38
N PHE A 207 -2.36 5.86 17.58
CA PHE A 207 -3.09 4.89 18.39
C PHE A 207 -4.36 4.39 17.70
N SER A 208 -5.19 5.29 17.17
CA SER A 208 -6.44 4.91 16.51
C SER A 208 -6.20 4.12 15.22
N ASN A 209 -5.18 4.48 14.45
CA ASN A 209 -4.79 3.74 13.25
C ASN A 209 -4.22 2.35 13.60
N ASP A 210 -3.37 2.25 14.64
CA ASP A 210 -2.87 0.94 15.09
C ASP A 210 -4.02 -0.01 15.44
N LEU A 211 -4.99 0.43 16.24
CA LEU A 211 -6.15 -0.40 16.59
C LEU A 211 -6.97 -0.79 15.37
N ARG A 212 -7.19 0.14 14.44
CA ARG A 212 -7.94 -0.12 13.21
C ARG A 212 -7.23 -1.16 12.33
N ILE A 213 -5.93 -1.03 12.15
CA ILE A 213 -5.10 -1.94 11.35
C ILE A 213 -5.05 -3.32 12.01
N ARG A 214 -4.81 -3.39 13.31
CA ARG A 214 -4.82 -4.66 14.06
C ARG A 214 -6.16 -5.37 13.97
N SER A 215 -7.26 -4.63 13.99
CA SER A 215 -8.60 -5.20 13.77
C SER A 215 -8.78 -5.75 12.36
N LYS A 216 -8.25 -5.07 11.33
CA LYS A 216 -8.24 -5.57 9.95
C LYS A 216 -7.40 -6.84 9.82
N ILE A 217 -6.22 -6.86 10.43
CA ILE A 217 -5.32 -8.03 10.45
C ILE A 217 -6.02 -9.22 11.13
N ASP A 218 -6.65 -9.00 12.29
CA ASP A 218 -7.40 -10.05 13.00
C ASP A 218 -8.52 -10.64 12.14
N ALA A 219 -9.25 -9.78 11.44
CA ALA A 219 -10.31 -10.21 10.52
C ALA A 219 -9.75 -10.96 9.29
N LEU A 220 -8.60 -10.53 8.77
CA LEU A 220 -7.93 -11.18 7.65
C LEU A 220 -7.42 -12.57 8.03
N VAL A 221 -6.80 -12.71 9.20
CA VAL A 221 -6.27 -13.98 9.72
C VAL A 221 -7.39 -14.96 10.03
N LYS A 222 -8.51 -14.51 10.58
CA LYS A 222 -9.69 -15.36 10.88
C LYS A 222 -10.49 -15.71 9.63
N GLY A 223 -10.36 -14.93 8.56
CA GLY A 223 -11.04 -15.15 7.29
C GLY A 223 -10.36 -16.23 6.43
N SER A 224 -11.08 -16.74 5.44
CA SER A 224 -10.45 -17.54 4.38
C SER A 224 -9.65 -16.64 3.46
N PRO A 225 -8.38 -16.93 3.18
CA PRO A 225 -7.56 -16.10 2.31
C PRO A 225 -8.15 -16.03 0.90
N LYS A 226 -8.46 -14.84 0.43
CA LYS A 226 -8.95 -14.63 -0.95
C LYS A 226 -7.95 -15.10 -2.00
N ASN A 227 -6.68 -15.08 -1.67
CA ASN A 227 -5.55 -15.38 -2.57
C ASN A 227 -4.92 -16.75 -2.33
N SER A 228 -5.66 -17.68 -1.72
CA SER A 228 -5.18 -19.05 -1.51
C SER A 228 -4.75 -19.76 -2.81
N LEU A 229 -5.25 -19.32 -3.96
CA LEU A 229 -4.91 -19.84 -5.28
C LEU A 229 -3.47 -19.51 -5.72
N VAL A 230 -2.84 -18.53 -5.13
CA VAL A 230 -1.52 -18.01 -5.53
C VAL A 230 -0.42 -18.37 -4.56
N ARG A 231 -0.76 -18.95 -3.42
CA ARG A 231 0.26 -19.40 -2.48
C ARG A 231 1.17 -20.41 -3.12
N SER A 232 2.41 -20.08 -3.19
CA SER A 232 3.44 -21.08 -3.36
C SER A 232 3.71 -21.71 -2.00
N ALA A 233 3.33 -22.96 -1.85
CA ALA A 233 3.78 -23.74 -0.73
C ALA A 233 4.93 -24.62 -1.25
N GLY A 234 6.16 -24.30 -0.93
CA GLY A 234 7.28 -25.15 -1.26
C GLY A 234 8.55 -24.40 -1.63
N GLU A 235 9.66 -25.08 -1.50
CA GLU A 235 10.94 -24.61 -1.94
C GLU A 235 10.96 -24.43 -3.48
N PRO A 236 11.75 -23.47 -4.01
CA PRO A 236 11.94 -23.30 -5.42
C PRO A 236 12.40 -24.61 -6.07
N THR A 237 11.78 -24.98 -7.20
CA THR A 237 12.11 -26.21 -7.93
C THR A 237 13.35 -26.08 -8.79
N GLY A 238 14.03 -24.94 -8.73
CA GLY A 238 15.23 -24.60 -9.50
C GLY A 238 15.11 -23.22 -10.15
N GLU A 239 16.12 -22.81 -10.84
CA GLU A 239 16.09 -21.55 -11.60
C GLU A 239 15.09 -21.69 -12.76
N PRO A 240 14.18 -20.74 -12.97
CA PRO A 240 13.22 -20.77 -14.06
C PRO A 240 13.94 -20.70 -15.41
N ASP A 241 13.41 -21.40 -16.41
CA ASP A 241 13.81 -21.20 -17.81
C ASP A 241 13.20 -19.89 -18.32
N TRP A 242 13.93 -18.81 -18.15
CA TRP A 242 13.49 -17.46 -18.52
C TRP A 242 13.26 -17.32 -20.04
N ASP A 243 14.03 -18.04 -20.88
CA ASP A 243 13.87 -17.99 -22.32
C ASP A 243 12.57 -18.68 -22.77
N ALA A 244 12.25 -19.82 -22.17
CA ALA A 244 10.98 -20.49 -22.39
C ALA A 244 9.79 -19.64 -21.92
N LEU A 245 9.88 -19.05 -20.72
CA LEU A 245 8.82 -18.17 -20.18
C LEU A 245 8.62 -16.93 -21.06
N LEU A 246 9.69 -16.32 -21.56
CA LEU A 246 9.62 -15.18 -22.47
C LEU A 246 8.97 -15.57 -23.81
N SER A 247 9.36 -16.72 -24.37
CA SER A 247 8.78 -17.24 -25.61
C SER A 247 7.29 -17.49 -25.48
N ASP A 248 6.87 -18.12 -24.38
CA ASP A 248 5.46 -18.37 -24.08
C ASP A 248 4.67 -17.08 -23.88
N ALA A 249 5.23 -16.11 -23.16
CA ALA A 249 4.60 -14.81 -22.95
C ALA A 249 4.44 -14.04 -24.27
N GLN A 250 5.44 -14.09 -25.15
CA GLN A 250 5.37 -13.50 -26.47
C GLN A 250 4.27 -14.14 -27.33
N ALA A 251 4.23 -15.48 -27.37
CA ALA A 251 3.21 -16.20 -28.11
C ALA A 251 1.79 -15.91 -27.60
N GLN A 252 1.61 -15.81 -26.30
CA GLN A 252 0.32 -15.41 -25.69
C GLN A 252 -0.03 -13.96 -26.02
N GLY A 253 0.95 -13.06 -25.99
CA GLY A 253 0.76 -11.66 -26.38
C GLY A 253 0.31 -11.53 -27.83
N GLU A 254 0.98 -12.20 -28.75
CA GLU A 254 0.62 -12.22 -30.18
C GLU A 254 -0.79 -12.76 -30.43
N GLN A 255 -1.24 -13.74 -29.65
CA GLN A 255 -2.59 -14.29 -29.75
C GLN A 255 -3.67 -13.38 -29.15
N SER A 256 -3.32 -12.55 -28.19
CA SER A 256 -4.26 -11.78 -27.38
C SER A 256 -4.35 -10.31 -27.78
N CYS A 257 -3.39 -9.81 -28.55
CA CYS A 257 -3.24 -8.40 -28.93
C CYS A 257 -3.17 -8.28 -30.45
N THR A 258 -4.25 -8.68 -31.14
CA THR A 258 -4.27 -8.81 -32.60
C THR A 258 -4.93 -7.63 -33.30
N ASN A 259 -5.71 -6.81 -32.60
CA ASN A 259 -6.56 -5.77 -33.17
C ASN A 259 -6.06 -4.34 -32.91
N ASN A 260 -4.86 -4.20 -32.37
CA ASN A 260 -4.23 -2.90 -32.11
C ASN A 260 -2.70 -3.01 -32.13
N ASP A 261 -2.04 -1.88 -32.42
CA ASP A 261 -0.56 -1.80 -32.51
C ASP A 261 0.08 -1.45 -31.15
N TYR A 262 -0.70 -1.38 -30.06
CA TYR A 262 -0.26 -0.93 -28.73
C TYR A 262 0.06 -2.09 -27.79
N GLY A 263 -0.12 -3.33 -28.22
CA GLY A 263 0.04 -4.49 -27.35
C GLY A 263 -1.03 -4.59 -26.26
N ILE A 264 -2.18 -3.95 -26.44
CA ILE A 264 -3.31 -4.02 -25.52
C ILE A 264 -4.14 -5.26 -25.87
N HIS A 265 -4.46 -6.05 -24.85
CA HIS A 265 -5.32 -7.23 -25.02
C HIS A 265 -6.64 -6.86 -25.71
N ASP A 266 -7.03 -7.60 -26.74
CA ASP A 266 -8.15 -7.32 -27.63
C ASP A 266 -9.48 -7.05 -26.91
N ALA A 267 -9.78 -7.84 -25.88
CA ALA A 267 -10.98 -7.66 -25.07
C ALA A 267 -10.99 -6.34 -24.27
N TYR A 268 -9.81 -5.83 -23.90
CA TYR A 268 -9.69 -4.50 -23.28
C TYR A 268 -9.81 -3.40 -24.30
N TRP A 269 -9.16 -3.56 -25.42
CA TRP A 269 -9.20 -2.63 -26.53
C TRP A 269 -10.62 -2.41 -27.04
N ASP A 270 -11.40 -3.48 -27.19
CA ASP A 270 -12.78 -3.41 -27.66
C ASP A 270 -13.73 -2.76 -26.68
N LYS A 271 -13.51 -2.96 -25.39
CA LYS A 271 -14.37 -2.43 -24.32
C LYS A 271 -14.11 -0.96 -23.97
N ASN A 272 -12.89 -0.49 -24.17
CA ASN A 272 -12.48 0.82 -23.69
C ASN A 272 -12.37 1.83 -24.83
N SER A 273 -13.43 2.62 -25.02
CA SER A 273 -13.42 3.77 -25.95
C SER A 273 -12.33 4.80 -25.58
N GLN A 274 -11.91 4.82 -24.34
CA GLN A 274 -10.83 5.65 -23.80
C GLN A 274 -9.51 5.38 -24.54
N TYR A 275 -9.07 4.14 -24.66
CA TYR A 275 -7.85 3.81 -25.39
C TYR A 275 -7.94 4.17 -26.88
N LYS A 276 -9.11 4.00 -27.48
CA LYS A 276 -9.35 4.38 -28.88
C LYS A 276 -9.31 5.89 -29.11
N SER A 277 -9.75 6.67 -28.15
CA SER A 277 -9.67 8.15 -28.23
C SER A 277 -8.24 8.67 -27.99
N GLU A 278 -7.47 8.01 -27.17
CA GLU A 278 -6.07 8.35 -26.88
C GLU A 278 -5.14 8.05 -28.05
N GLN A 279 -5.49 7.11 -28.91
CA GLN A 279 -4.79 6.79 -30.14
C GLN A 279 -4.53 7.99 -31.08
N ASN A 280 -5.45 8.95 -31.08
CA ASN A 280 -5.44 10.08 -31.99
C ASN A 280 -5.04 11.40 -31.28
N GLN A 281 -4.60 11.31 -30.02
CA GLN A 281 -4.14 12.48 -29.28
C GLN A 281 -2.64 12.43 -29.14
N ASP A 282 -2.00 13.59 -29.34
CA ASP A 282 -0.63 13.78 -28.90
C ASP A 282 -0.57 13.43 -27.41
N PHE A 283 0.44 12.67 -27.02
CA PHE A 283 0.66 12.31 -25.63
C PHE A 283 0.82 13.57 -24.78
N VAL A 284 -0.22 13.92 -24.05
CA VAL A 284 -0.21 15.07 -23.15
C VAL A 284 0.02 14.58 -21.75
N HIS A 285 1.15 14.97 -21.18
CA HIS A 285 1.57 14.58 -19.84
C HIS A 285 0.59 15.08 -18.77
N ALA A 286 0.37 14.26 -17.76
CA ALA A 286 -0.08 14.71 -16.45
C ALA A 286 1.15 15.25 -15.71
N ASP A 287 1.37 16.56 -15.73
CA ASP A 287 2.57 17.19 -15.17
C ASP A 287 2.76 16.91 -13.69
N ASP A 288 1.68 16.82 -12.96
CA ASP A 288 1.66 16.52 -11.54
C ASP A 288 2.00 15.05 -11.26
N GLU A 289 1.51 14.09 -12.04
CA GLU A 289 1.93 12.68 -11.92
C GLU A 289 3.39 12.49 -12.28
N TRP A 290 3.87 13.23 -13.29
CA TRP A 290 5.29 13.23 -13.64
C TRP A 290 6.17 13.77 -12.49
N ALA A 291 5.73 14.86 -11.84
CA ALA A 291 6.42 15.41 -10.69
C ALA A 291 6.41 14.46 -9.48
N ASP A 292 5.27 13.78 -9.24
CA ASP A 292 5.13 12.77 -8.20
C ASP A 292 6.05 11.55 -8.47
N PHE A 293 6.16 11.13 -9.73
CA PHE A 293 7.11 10.10 -10.13
C PHE A 293 8.57 10.51 -9.94
N GLN A 294 8.93 11.75 -10.30
CA GLN A 294 10.26 12.27 -10.02
C GLN A 294 10.58 12.33 -8.52
N CYS A 295 9.57 12.57 -7.68
CA CYS A 295 9.71 12.48 -6.22
C CYS A 295 10.01 11.04 -5.77
N LEU A 296 9.34 10.05 -6.35
CA LEU A 296 9.56 8.63 -6.07
C LEU A 296 11.01 8.18 -6.40
N LEU A 297 11.64 8.79 -7.40
CA LEU A 297 13.01 8.45 -7.82
C LEU A 297 14.11 9.09 -6.96
N LYS A 298 13.78 9.98 -6.04
CA LYS A 298 14.73 10.64 -5.12
C LYS A 298 14.95 9.83 -3.86
#